data_08a825203475ce898c4dd0a38fc9443f
#
_entry.id   08a825203475ce898c4dd0a38fc9443f
#
_cell.length_a   1.000
_cell.length_b   1.000
_cell.length_c   1.000
_cell.angle_alpha   90.00
_cell.angle_beta   90.00
_cell.angle_gamma   90.00
#
_symmetry.space_group_name_H-M   'P 1'
#
loop_
_entity.id
_entity.type
_entity.pdbx_description
1 polymer ?
#
loop_
_entity_poly.entity_id
_entity_poly.type
_entity_poly.pdbx_seq_one_letter_code
_entity_poly.pdbx_strand_id
1 'polypeptide(L)'
;MPEHTLARPPVRATWEPPAASMRAGKPSQITLSPAAASADPAGAPRSKPVTERRVPMRVAVADDSFLIREALRDLLEPIETVEVVGTYADGESLLARVDEDPPDVVITDIRMPPTGDAEGIRVARELRKRHPEVGVVVLSQYAGVGYALALLEDHAEGRGYLLKERVHDRAELVAALEVVAQGGTTIDPSLVRELIAAERQQPTSPIDELTPREREVLAEMAAGKSNAAIAETLFLTEGSVEKVIHSIFQKLELTWEASIHKRVKAVVLYLAESA
;
A
#
# COMPACT_ATOMS: atom_id res chain seq x y z
N MET A 1 -4.80 -51.49 -38.34
CA MET A 1 -3.83 -50.75 -37.53
C MET A 1 -3.28 -49.62 -38.38
N PRO A 2 -3.77 -48.37 -38.26
CA PRO A 2 -3.10 -47.20 -38.85
C PRO A 2 -2.24 -46.51 -37.82
N GLU A 3 -1.02 -46.18 -38.26
CA GLU A 3 0.03 -45.51 -37.50
C GLU A 3 -0.36 -44.05 -37.17
N HIS A 4 -0.27 -43.66 -35.88
CA HIS A 4 -0.39 -42.30 -35.42
C HIS A 4 0.94 -41.57 -35.66
N THR A 5 0.97 -40.69 -36.64
CA THR A 5 2.04 -39.75 -36.89
C THR A 5 1.92 -38.61 -35.83
N LEU A 6 2.89 -38.57 -34.89
CA LEU A 6 3.05 -37.51 -33.92
C LEU A 6 3.58 -36.23 -34.60
N ALA A 7 2.73 -35.20 -34.69
CA ALA A 7 3.12 -33.86 -35.16
C ALA A 7 4.04 -33.20 -34.13
N ARG A 8 5.19 -32.66 -34.59
CA ARG A 8 6.14 -31.87 -33.81
C ARG A 8 5.52 -30.52 -33.42
N PRO A 9 5.75 -29.99 -32.21
CA PRO A 9 5.32 -28.66 -31.82
C PRO A 9 6.13 -27.59 -32.55
N PRO A 10 5.55 -26.37 -32.77
CA PRO A 10 6.21 -25.28 -33.47
C PRO A 10 7.35 -24.68 -32.66
N VAL A 11 8.42 -24.30 -33.38
CA VAL A 11 9.63 -23.68 -32.92
C VAL A 11 9.29 -22.33 -32.24
N ARG A 12 9.79 -22.07 -31.03
CA ARG A 12 9.70 -20.79 -30.35
C ARG A 12 10.37 -19.69 -31.19
N ALA A 13 9.61 -18.65 -31.52
CA ALA A 13 10.15 -17.42 -32.07
C ALA A 13 10.94 -16.71 -30.97
N THR A 14 12.24 -16.50 -31.21
CA THR A 14 13.10 -15.65 -30.37
C THR A 14 12.77 -14.18 -30.68
N TRP A 15 12.27 -13.47 -29.66
CA TRP A 15 12.08 -12.02 -29.73
C TRP A 15 13.42 -11.32 -29.64
N GLU A 16 13.83 -10.53 -30.68
CA GLU A 16 14.93 -9.59 -30.64
C GLU A 16 14.40 -8.16 -30.48
N PRO A 17 14.91 -7.37 -29.49
CA PRO A 17 14.50 -5.99 -29.35
C PRO A 17 15.08 -5.11 -30.48
N PRO A 18 14.36 -4.06 -30.93
CA PRO A 18 14.86 -3.14 -31.95
C PRO A 18 16.04 -2.32 -31.44
N ALA A 19 17.10 -2.20 -32.28
CA ALA A 19 18.30 -1.43 -31.99
C ALA A 19 17.97 0.06 -31.78
N ALA A 20 18.25 0.57 -30.59
CA ALA A 20 18.15 1.99 -30.30
C ALA A 20 19.27 2.78 -31.00
N SER A 21 18.89 3.65 -31.93
CA SER A 21 19.77 4.62 -32.58
C SER A 21 20.19 5.71 -31.58
N MET A 22 21.37 5.57 -30.98
CA MET A 22 21.99 6.59 -30.17
C MET A 22 22.57 7.70 -31.09
N ARG A 23 21.91 8.85 -31.13
CA ARG A 23 22.52 10.08 -31.60
C ARG A 23 23.29 10.74 -30.44
N ALA A 24 24.60 10.73 -30.52
CA ALA A 24 25.49 11.41 -29.58
C ALA A 24 25.34 12.94 -29.72
N GLY A 25 24.75 13.58 -28.70
CA GLY A 25 24.82 15.02 -28.49
C GLY A 25 26.08 15.38 -27.72
N LYS A 26 26.91 16.32 -28.27
CA LYS A 26 28.15 16.80 -27.66
C LYS A 26 27.88 17.48 -26.31
N PRO A 27 28.73 17.28 -25.29
CA PRO A 27 28.64 18.03 -24.05
C PRO A 27 29.11 19.48 -24.23
N SER A 28 28.27 20.44 -23.86
CA SER A 28 28.64 21.84 -23.72
C SER A 28 29.57 22.02 -22.53
N GLN A 29 30.81 22.48 -22.77
CA GLN A 29 31.75 22.85 -21.72
C GLN A 29 31.31 24.18 -21.09
N ILE A 30 30.99 24.15 -19.79
CA ILE A 30 30.83 25.35 -18.98
C ILE A 30 32.22 25.68 -18.41
N THR A 31 32.82 26.77 -18.92
CA THR A 31 34.08 27.30 -18.44
C THR A 31 33.85 28.07 -17.13
N LEU A 32 34.37 27.55 -16.02
CA LEU A 32 34.41 28.28 -14.75
C LEU A 32 35.67 29.13 -14.74
N SER A 33 35.49 30.46 -14.67
CA SER A 33 36.56 31.44 -14.49
C SER A 33 37.00 31.50 -13.02
N PRO A 34 38.31 31.49 -12.71
CA PRO A 34 38.76 31.65 -11.34
C PRO A 34 39.02 33.15 -11.04
N ALA A 35 38.26 33.70 -10.09
CA ALA A 35 38.60 35.01 -9.53
C ALA A 35 38.47 35.03 -8.01
N ALA A 36 39.61 35.29 -7.40
CA ALA A 36 39.87 36.01 -6.17
C ALA A 36 39.65 35.30 -4.83
N ALA A 37 40.81 35.10 -4.23
CA ALA A 37 41.07 34.71 -2.86
C ALA A 37 40.66 35.77 -1.81
N SER A 38 40.62 35.26 -0.59
CA SER A 38 40.76 35.96 0.69
C SER A 38 39.53 36.64 1.30
N ALA A 39 38.98 35.97 2.29
CA ALA A 39 38.84 36.48 3.67
C ALA A 39 38.21 35.40 4.55
N ASP A 40 39.02 34.92 5.50
CA ASP A 40 38.55 34.16 6.65
C ASP A 40 38.00 35.18 7.67
N PRO A 41 36.75 35.04 8.16
CA PRO A 41 36.45 35.50 9.48
C PRO A 41 36.02 34.33 10.35
N ALA A 42 36.79 34.08 11.36
CA ALA A 42 36.55 33.20 12.47
C ALA A 42 35.12 33.34 13.04
N GLY A 43 34.51 32.19 13.36
CA GLY A 43 33.49 32.12 14.44
C GLY A 43 32.05 32.16 14.02
N ALA A 44 31.61 31.38 13.04
CA ALA A 44 30.19 30.98 13.00
C ALA A 44 30.01 29.69 13.83
N PRO A 45 29.10 29.65 14.82
CA PRO A 45 28.82 28.41 15.54
C PRO A 45 28.24 27.43 14.52
N ARG A 46 28.92 26.30 14.33
CA ARG A 46 28.37 25.17 13.59
C ARG A 46 27.10 24.75 14.32
N SER A 47 25.95 25.18 13.81
CA SER A 47 24.66 24.64 14.21
C SER A 47 24.73 23.14 13.93
N LYS A 48 24.82 22.35 15.00
CA LYS A 48 24.58 20.91 14.92
C LYS A 48 23.23 20.74 14.21
N PRO A 49 23.10 19.79 13.28
CA PRO A 49 21.79 19.49 12.73
C PRO A 49 20.89 19.17 13.93
N VAL A 50 19.88 19.99 14.12
CA VAL A 50 18.77 19.69 15.04
C VAL A 50 18.10 18.50 14.38
N THR A 51 18.47 17.30 14.82
CA THR A 51 17.71 16.10 14.52
C THR A 51 16.38 16.32 15.24
N GLU A 52 15.38 16.81 14.50
CA GLU A 52 14.00 16.78 14.97
C GLU A 52 13.76 15.33 15.40
N ARG A 53 13.62 15.08 16.70
CA ARG A 53 13.19 13.80 17.21
C ARG A 53 11.79 13.61 16.68
N ARG A 54 11.66 12.89 15.58
CA ARG A 54 10.35 12.41 15.15
C ARG A 54 9.81 11.57 16.30
N VAL A 55 8.60 11.87 16.73
CA VAL A 55 7.88 11.04 17.69
C VAL A 55 7.74 9.66 17.03
N PRO A 56 8.14 8.57 17.70
CA PRO A 56 8.05 7.25 17.12
C PRO A 56 6.58 6.89 16.83
N MET A 57 6.34 6.21 15.73
CA MET A 57 5.03 5.67 15.37
C MET A 57 4.65 4.57 16.37
N ARG A 58 3.53 4.74 17.03
CA ARG A 58 3.01 3.82 18.05
C ARG A 58 2.27 2.66 17.40
N VAL A 59 2.71 1.43 17.64
CA VAL A 59 2.16 0.22 17.00
C VAL A 59 1.67 -0.76 18.07
N ALA A 60 0.42 -1.20 17.96
CA ALA A 60 -0.13 -2.31 18.73
C ALA A 60 -0.20 -3.57 17.85
N VAL A 61 0.06 -4.74 18.42
CA VAL A 61 0.10 -6.02 17.69
C VAL A 61 -0.90 -7.01 18.31
N ALA A 62 -1.71 -7.67 17.47
CA ALA A 62 -2.60 -8.75 17.89
C ALA A 62 -2.44 -9.98 16.99
N ASP A 63 -2.18 -11.13 17.60
CA ASP A 63 -2.07 -12.43 16.95
C ASP A 63 -2.29 -13.50 18.02
N ASP A 64 -2.99 -14.59 17.76
CA ASP A 64 -3.21 -15.64 18.75
C ASP A 64 -1.95 -16.48 19.00
N SER A 65 -1.02 -16.52 18.03
CA SER A 65 0.27 -17.18 18.15
C SER A 65 1.27 -16.38 18.97
N PHE A 66 1.68 -16.88 20.11
CA PHE A 66 2.73 -16.27 20.92
C PHE A 66 4.04 -16.05 20.12
N LEU A 67 4.44 -17.02 19.31
CA LEU A 67 5.66 -16.91 18.50
C LEU A 67 5.62 -15.77 17.49
N ILE A 68 4.46 -15.54 16.87
CA ILE A 68 4.32 -14.44 15.90
C ILE A 68 4.33 -13.09 16.61
N ARG A 69 3.66 -12.98 17.76
CA ARG A 69 3.71 -11.74 18.56
C ARG A 69 5.13 -11.37 18.96
N GLU A 70 5.92 -12.33 19.47
CA GLU A 70 7.31 -12.08 19.83
C GLU A 70 8.17 -11.78 18.60
N ALA A 71 7.99 -12.50 17.50
CA ALA A 71 8.73 -12.22 16.27
C ALA A 71 8.45 -10.81 15.73
N LEU A 72 7.19 -10.36 15.75
CA LEU A 72 6.81 -9.00 15.36
C LEU A 72 7.42 -7.95 16.31
N ARG A 73 7.40 -8.21 17.61
CA ARG A 73 8.04 -7.34 18.59
C ARG A 73 9.54 -7.23 18.31
N ASP A 74 10.26 -8.35 18.23
CA ASP A 74 11.71 -8.39 17.99
C ASP A 74 12.08 -7.72 16.65
N LEU A 75 11.19 -7.78 15.66
CA LEU A 75 11.39 -7.15 14.37
C LEU A 75 11.25 -5.61 14.46
N LEU A 76 10.32 -5.11 15.26
CA LEU A 76 9.95 -3.70 15.32
C LEU A 76 10.70 -2.92 16.39
N GLU A 77 10.96 -3.49 17.58
CA GLU A 77 11.65 -2.82 18.70
C GLU A 77 13.01 -2.18 18.35
N PRO A 78 13.86 -2.75 17.46
CA PRO A 78 15.13 -2.13 17.10
C PRO A 78 15.01 -0.89 16.22
N ILE A 79 13.79 -0.48 15.84
CA ILE A 79 13.54 0.61 14.89
C ILE A 79 13.24 1.88 15.69
N GLU A 80 14.15 2.85 15.66
CA GLU A 80 14.02 4.11 16.43
C GLU A 80 12.74 4.92 16.10
N THR A 81 12.16 4.71 14.91
CA THR A 81 10.94 5.39 14.47
C THR A 81 9.65 4.63 14.80
N VAL A 82 9.74 3.50 15.49
CA VAL A 82 8.60 2.67 15.88
C VAL A 82 8.63 2.38 17.38
N GLU A 83 7.49 2.44 18.04
CA GLU A 83 7.27 2.04 19.42
C GLU A 83 6.18 0.99 19.50
N VAL A 84 6.50 -0.24 19.93
CA VAL A 84 5.49 -1.28 20.15
C VAL A 84 4.83 -1.03 21.52
N VAL A 85 3.61 -0.49 21.51
CA VAL A 85 2.88 -0.09 22.73
C VAL A 85 2.17 -1.25 23.42
N GLY A 86 2.05 -2.40 22.76
CA GLY A 86 1.48 -3.61 23.37
C GLY A 86 1.30 -4.75 22.37
N THR A 87 1.18 -5.97 22.95
CA THR A 87 0.87 -7.19 22.17
C THR A 87 -0.27 -7.94 22.84
N TYR A 88 -1.22 -8.45 22.03
CA TYR A 88 -2.50 -9.01 22.46
C TYR A 88 -2.74 -10.35 21.78
N ALA A 89 -3.40 -11.28 22.47
CA ALA A 89 -3.68 -12.62 21.95
C ALA A 89 -5.05 -12.74 21.27
N ASP A 90 -5.88 -11.70 21.38
CA ASP A 90 -7.25 -11.70 20.87
C ASP A 90 -7.72 -10.28 20.53
N GLY A 91 -8.82 -10.19 19.78
CA GLY A 91 -9.39 -8.92 19.34
C GLY A 91 -10.05 -8.09 20.46
N GLU A 92 -10.55 -8.71 21.51
CA GLU A 92 -11.26 -8.00 22.59
C GLU A 92 -10.28 -7.25 23.48
N SER A 93 -9.18 -7.89 23.88
CA SER A 93 -8.11 -7.27 24.68
C SER A 93 -7.41 -6.15 23.91
N LEU A 94 -7.21 -6.31 22.59
CA LEU A 94 -6.70 -5.25 21.74
C LEU A 94 -7.65 -4.04 21.72
N LEU A 95 -8.94 -4.24 21.42
CA LEU A 95 -9.92 -3.15 21.33
C LEU A 95 -10.05 -2.40 22.67
N ALA A 96 -10.11 -3.12 23.79
CA ALA A 96 -10.17 -2.50 25.11
C ALA A 96 -8.96 -1.57 25.37
N ARG A 97 -7.77 -1.98 24.96
CA ARG A 97 -6.58 -1.17 25.13
C ARG A 97 -6.53 0.05 24.19
N VAL A 98 -6.96 -0.14 22.95
CA VAL A 98 -7.04 0.96 21.96
C VAL A 98 -8.05 2.02 22.42
N ASP A 99 -9.17 1.62 23.03
CA ASP A 99 -10.15 2.56 23.60
C ASP A 99 -9.57 3.41 24.74
N GLU A 100 -8.56 2.91 25.49
CA GLU A 100 -7.89 3.65 26.56
C GLU A 100 -6.76 4.56 26.03
N ASP A 101 -5.98 4.09 25.08
CA ASP A 101 -4.76 4.74 24.60
C ASP A 101 -4.51 4.38 23.12
N PRO A 102 -5.12 5.10 22.17
CA PRO A 102 -5.05 4.77 20.74
C PRO A 102 -3.61 4.82 20.20
N PRO A 103 -3.14 3.77 19.51
CA PRO A 103 -1.88 3.79 18.74
C PRO A 103 -2.08 4.47 17.38
N ASP A 104 -0.98 4.73 16.67
CA ASP A 104 -1.05 5.20 15.28
C ASP A 104 -1.50 4.07 14.33
N VAL A 105 -1.00 2.84 14.58
CA VAL A 105 -1.30 1.66 13.75
C VAL A 105 -1.52 0.43 14.61
N VAL A 106 -2.47 -0.39 14.21
CA VAL A 106 -2.71 -1.74 14.72
C VAL A 106 -2.28 -2.76 13.66
N ILE A 107 -1.45 -3.73 14.05
CA ILE A 107 -1.20 -4.95 13.29
C ILE A 107 -2.08 -6.04 13.90
N THR A 108 -2.89 -6.72 13.08
CA THR A 108 -3.78 -7.78 13.57
C THR A 108 -3.77 -9.00 12.66
N ASP A 109 -3.76 -10.20 13.25
CA ASP A 109 -4.05 -11.41 12.48
C ASP A 109 -5.53 -11.46 12.09
N ILE A 110 -5.86 -12.14 11.00
CA ILE A 110 -7.25 -12.37 10.58
C ILE A 110 -7.95 -13.31 11.54
N ARG A 111 -7.29 -14.41 11.92
CA ARG A 111 -7.91 -15.54 12.64
C ARG A 111 -7.47 -15.56 14.09
N MET A 112 -8.25 -14.94 14.94
CA MET A 112 -8.01 -14.89 16.39
C MET A 112 -9.28 -15.26 17.16
N PRO A 113 -9.18 -15.66 18.44
CA PRO A 113 -10.33 -15.71 19.32
C PRO A 113 -11.05 -14.34 19.43
N PRO A 114 -12.37 -14.32 19.71
CA PRO A 114 -13.21 -15.47 19.99
C PRO A 114 -13.80 -16.19 18.77
N THR A 115 -13.86 -15.53 17.60
CA THR A 115 -14.57 -16.09 16.43
C THR A 115 -13.71 -17.11 15.66
N GLY A 116 -12.39 -16.94 15.64
CA GLY A 116 -11.45 -17.83 14.96
C GLY A 116 -11.46 -17.77 13.44
N ASP A 117 -12.34 -16.99 12.82
CA ASP A 117 -12.46 -16.90 11.35
C ASP A 117 -12.00 -15.55 10.81
N ALA A 118 -12.77 -14.49 11.01
CA ALA A 118 -12.48 -13.17 10.45
C ALA A 118 -12.36 -12.08 11.56
N GLU A 119 -11.84 -12.46 12.71
CA GLU A 119 -11.78 -11.59 13.88
C GLU A 119 -11.00 -10.30 13.61
N GLY A 120 -9.85 -10.38 12.91
CA GLY A 120 -9.08 -9.19 12.56
C GLY A 120 -9.83 -8.23 11.64
N ILE A 121 -10.71 -8.75 10.76
CA ILE A 121 -11.59 -7.91 9.94
C ILE A 121 -12.66 -7.23 10.82
N ARG A 122 -13.22 -7.96 11.79
CA ARG A 122 -14.15 -7.38 12.78
C ARG A 122 -13.49 -6.27 13.58
N VAL A 123 -12.27 -6.51 14.08
CA VAL A 123 -11.48 -5.52 14.79
C VAL A 123 -11.26 -4.27 13.92
N ALA A 124 -10.82 -4.43 12.66
CA ALA A 124 -10.62 -3.33 11.75
C ALA A 124 -11.90 -2.49 11.53
N ARG A 125 -13.06 -3.13 11.43
CA ARG A 125 -14.35 -2.44 11.31
C ARG A 125 -14.74 -1.69 12.59
N GLU A 126 -14.51 -2.29 13.77
CA GLU A 126 -14.79 -1.62 15.04
C GLU A 126 -13.85 -0.42 15.28
N LEU A 127 -12.57 -0.56 14.97
CA LEU A 127 -11.61 0.55 15.03
C LEU A 127 -12.00 1.68 14.07
N ARG A 128 -12.49 1.36 12.87
CA ARG A 128 -12.97 2.40 11.95
C ARG A 128 -14.11 3.24 12.54
N LYS A 129 -15.00 2.62 13.30
CA LYS A 129 -16.14 3.32 13.92
C LYS A 129 -15.72 4.17 15.10
N ARG A 130 -14.81 3.66 15.96
CA ARG A 130 -14.45 4.28 17.24
C ARG A 130 -13.24 5.21 17.12
N HIS A 131 -12.25 4.80 16.33
CA HIS A 131 -10.94 5.44 16.16
C HIS A 131 -10.58 5.50 14.68
N PRO A 132 -11.26 6.33 13.88
CA PRO A 132 -11.05 6.40 12.42
C PRO A 132 -9.64 6.83 12.02
N GLU A 133 -8.91 7.50 12.93
CA GLU A 133 -7.51 7.91 12.77
C GLU A 133 -6.52 6.74 12.89
N VAL A 134 -6.90 5.63 13.54
CA VAL A 134 -6.02 4.48 13.74
C VAL A 134 -5.93 3.66 12.46
N GLY A 135 -4.70 3.54 11.93
CA GLY A 135 -4.41 2.66 10.82
C GLY A 135 -4.50 1.19 11.21
N VAL A 136 -4.90 0.32 10.29
CA VAL A 136 -4.97 -1.13 10.57
C VAL A 136 -4.29 -1.91 9.45
N VAL A 137 -3.28 -2.70 9.80
CA VAL A 137 -2.63 -3.68 8.92
C VAL A 137 -3.05 -5.08 9.35
N VAL A 138 -3.74 -5.77 8.47
CA VAL A 138 -4.16 -7.16 8.68
C VAL A 138 -3.10 -8.09 8.11
N LEU A 139 -2.63 -9.03 8.92
CA LEU A 139 -1.74 -10.10 8.50
C LEU A 139 -2.53 -11.38 8.20
N SER A 140 -2.20 -12.03 7.09
CA SER A 140 -2.82 -13.28 6.68
C SER A 140 -1.79 -14.35 6.35
N GLN A 141 -2.10 -15.59 6.64
CA GLN A 141 -1.27 -16.72 6.23
C GLN A 141 -1.40 -17.01 4.72
N TYR A 142 -2.54 -16.67 4.12
CA TYR A 142 -2.84 -16.93 2.71
C TYR A 142 -3.45 -15.70 2.04
N ALA A 143 -3.23 -15.57 0.74
CA ALA A 143 -3.93 -14.59 -0.06
C ALA A 143 -5.43 -14.92 -0.05
N GLY A 144 -6.22 -14.10 0.63
CA GLY A 144 -7.66 -14.29 0.78
C GLY A 144 -8.42 -13.09 0.18
N VAL A 145 -8.72 -13.15 -1.11
CA VAL A 145 -9.45 -12.08 -1.84
C VAL A 145 -10.69 -11.63 -1.07
N GLY A 146 -11.49 -12.57 -0.53
CA GLY A 146 -12.70 -12.24 0.22
C GLY A 146 -12.42 -11.44 1.50
N TYR A 147 -11.37 -11.78 2.26
CA TYR A 147 -10.98 -11.02 3.46
C TYR A 147 -10.45 -9.64 3.14
N ALA A 148 -9.64 -9.54 2.07
CA ALA A 148 -9.13 -8.24 1.65
C ALA A 148 -10.25 -7.31 1.17
N LEU A 149 -11.19 -7.81 0.38
CA LEU A 149 -12.37 -7.05 -0.02
C LEU A 149 -13.20 -6.63 1.20
N ALA A 150 -13.44 -7.54 2.17
CA ALA A 150 -14.17 -7.24 3.39
C ALA A 150 -13.48 -6.20 4.29
N LEU A 151 -12.12 -6.17 4.32
CA LEU A 151 -11.34 -5.15 5.02
C LEU A 151 -11.53 -3.77 4.40
N LEU A 152 -11.67 -3.72 3.08
CA LEU A 152 -11.66 -2.49 2.28
C LEU A 152 -13.07 -2.03 1.88
N GLU A 153 -14.13 -2.77 2.27
CA GLU A 153 -15.51 -2.62 1.80
C GLU A 153 -16.08 -1.20 1.98
N ASP A 154 -15.89 -0.60 3.15
CA ASP A 154 -16.46 0.72 3.43
C ASP A 154 -15.48 1.86 3.07
N HIS A 155 -14.22 1.72 3.45
CA HIS A 155 -13.15 2.71 3.24
C HIS A 155 -11.79 2.02 3.21
N ALA A 156 -10.97 2.31 2.19
CA ALA A 156 -9.63 1.75 2.03
C ALA A 156 -8.55 2.56 2.78
N GLU A 157 -8.83 3.82 3.12
CA GLU A 157 -7.89 4.71 3.78
C GLU A 157 -7.47 4.16 5.15
N GLY A 158 -6.17 4.16 5.41
CA GLY A 158 -5.59 3.63 6.64
C GLY A 158 -5.73 2.12 6.78
N ARG A 159 -5.79 1.36 5.67
CA ARG A 159 -5.92 -0.10 5.69
C ARG A 159 -4.78 -0.78 4.95
N GLY A 160 -4.25 -1.83 5.55
CA GLY A 160 -3.24 -2.69 4.97
C GLY A 160 -3.65 -4.16 5.01
N TYR A 161 -3.31 -4.90 3.97
CA TYR A 161 -3.42 -6.35 3.91
C TYR A 161 -2.10 -6.93 3.44
N LEU A 162 -1.40 -7.65 4.32
CA LEU A 162 -0.11 -8.27 4.05
C LEU A 162 -0.16 -9.77 4.34
N LEU A 163 0.70 -10.53 3.65
CA LEU A 163 0.91 -11.92 3.99
C LEU A 163 1.96 -12.07 5.10
N LYS A 164 1.75 -13.00 6.04
CA LYS A 164 2.69 -13.29 7.12
C LYS A 164 4.09 -13.70 6.60
N GLU A 165 4.18 -14.27 5.41
CA GLU A 165 5.46 -14.57 4.76
C GLU A 165 6.26 -13.33 4.35
N ARG A 166 5.64 -12.14 4.25
CA ARG A 166 6.30 -10.85 3.96
C ARG A 166 6.89 -10.18 5.20
N VAL A 167 6.46 -10.57 6.37
CA VAL A 167 6.87 -9.94 7.64
C VAL A 167 8.36 -10.10 7.92
N HIS A 168 9.04 -11.07 7.30
CA HIS A 168 10.50 -11.26 7.45
C HIS A 168 11.33 -10.11 6.85
N ASP A 169 10.77 -9.31 5.93
CA ASP A 169 11.41 -8.08 5.44
C ASP A 169 10.97 -6.89 6.29
N ARG A 170 11.85 -6.50 7.21
CA ARG A 170 11.64 -5.38 8.14
C ARG A 170 11.32 -4.08 7.40
N ALA A 171 12.04 -3.79 6.32
CA ALA A 171 11.87 -2.53 5.58
C ALA A 171 10.52 -2.49 4.88
N GLU A 172 10.07 -3.61 4.31
CA GLU A 172 8.76 -3.74 3.68
C GLU A 172 7.63 -3.55 4.70
N LEU A 173 7.75 -4.19 5.89
CA LEU A 173 6.76 -4.04 6.95
C LEU A 173 6.66 -2.59 7.43
N VAL A 174 7.79 -1.94 7.74
CA VAL A 174 7.79 -0.56 8.22
C VAL A 174 7.22 0.39 7.17
N ALA A 175 7.61 0.25 5.91
CA ALA A 175 7.05 1.07 4.84
C ALA A 175 5.52 0.91 4.73
N ALA A 176 5.00 -0.31 4.89
CA ALA A 176 3.56 -0.56 4.91
C ALA A 176 2.87 0.12 6.10
N LEU A 177 3.47 0.06 7.30
CA LEU A 177 2.94 0.73 8.49
C LEU A 177 2.93 2.26 8.32
N GLU A 178 3.99 2.84 7.77
CA GLU A 178 4.08 4.28 7.50
C GLU A 178 3.00 4.75 6.51
N VAL A 179 2.78 4.00 5.43
CA VAL A 179 1.71 4.29 4.46
C VAL A 179 0.35 4.28 5.14
N VAL A 180 0.07 3.26 5.95
CA VAL A 180 -1.22 3.08 6.63
C VAL A 180 -1.42 4.13 7.73
N ALA A 181 -0.38 4.48 8.50
CA ALA A 181 -0.43 5.55 9.49
C ALA A 181 -0.77 6.92 8.89
N GLN A 182 -0.38 7.15 7.62
CA GLN A 182 -0.68 8.37 6.88
C GLN A 182 -2.05 8.32 6.16
N GLY A 183 -2.86 7.32 6.44
CA GLY A 183 -4.16 7.13 5.81
C GLY A 183 -4.10 6.52 4.40
N GLY A 184 -2.91 6.07 3.94
CA GLY A 184 -2.76 5.34 2.69
C GLY A 184 -3.28 3.90 2.76
N THR A 185 -3.24 3.19 1.64
CA THR A 185 -3.66 1.80 1.54
C THR A 185 -2.51 0.94 1.06
N THR A 186 -2.27 -0.20 1.72
CA THR A 186 -1.26 -1.18 1.32
C THR A 186 -1.92 -2.54 1.11
N ILE A 187 -1.66 -3.17 -0.04
CA ILE A 187 -2.18 -4.50 -0.38
C ILE A 187 -1.01 -5.36 -0.87
N ASP A 188 -0.94 -6.60 -0.37
CA ASP A 188 0.08 -7.55 -0.82
C ASP A 188 0.04 -7.74 -2.35
N PRO A 189 1.19 -7.68 -3.04
CA PRO A 189 1.22 -7.83 -4.49
C PRO A 189 0.70 -9.17 -5.01
N SER A 190 0.76 -10.25 -4.21
CA SER A 190 0.20 -11.55 -4.60
C SER A 190 -1.32 -11.50 -4.66
N LEU A 191 -1.94 -10.83 -3.68
CA LEU A 191 -3.38 -10.62 -3.66
C LEU A 191 -3.82 -9.72 -4.82
N VAL A 192 -3.06 -8.68 -5.16
CA VAL A 192 -3.34 -7.84 -6.33
C VAL A 192 -3.33 -8.69 -7.61
N ARG A 193 -2.35 -9.60 -7.76
CA ARG A 193 -2.31 -10.52 -8.92
C ARG A 193 -3.54 -11.44 -8.99
N GLU A 194 -4.02 -11.94 -7.86
CA GLU A 194 -5.24 -12.76 -7.83
C GLU A 194 -6.49 -11.95 -8.19
N LEU A 195 -6.61 -10.73 -7.68
CA LEU A 195 -7.68 -9.81 -8.04
C LEU A 195 -7.68 -9.49 -9.55
N ILE A 196 -6.50 -9.18 -10.12
CA ILE A 196 -6.33 -8.94 -11.56
C ILE A 196 -6.71 -10.19 -12.37
N ALA A 197 -6.29 -11.39 -11.93
CA ALA A 197 -6.62 -12.63 -12.63
C ALA A 197 -8.13 -12.89 -12.65
N ALA A 198 -8.83 -12.60 -11.56
CA ALA A 198 -10.28 -12.72 -11.48
C ALA A 198 -10.99 -11.71 -12.41
N GLU A 199 -10.48 -10.48 -12.48
CA GLU A 199 -11.04 -9.42 -13.33
C GLU A 199 -10.87 -9.67 -14.82
N ARG A 200 -9.73 -10.22 -15.24
CA ARG A 200 -9.47 -10.58 -16.66
C ARG A 200 -10.42 -11.61 -17.24
N GLN A 201 -11.21 -12.27 -16.42
CA GLN A 201 -12.26 -13.18 -16.88
C GLN A 201 -13.54 -12.45 -17.30
N GLN A 202 -13.62 -11.12 -17.14
CA GLN A 202 -14.73 -10.28 -17.60
C GLN A 202 -14.40 -9.62 -18.96
N PRO A 203 -15.37 -9.53 -19.91
CA PRO A 203 -15.05 -9.24 -21.32
C PRO A 203 -14.76 -7.78 -21.70
N THR A 204 -14.92 -6.77 -20.87
CA THR A 204 -14.64 -5.35 -21.20
C THR A 204 -14.19 -4.54 -19.98
N SER A 205 -13.05 -3.83 -20.12
CA SER A 205 -12.60 -2.87 -19.09
C SER A 205 -13.14 -1.46 -19.40
N PRO A 206 -13.87 -0.82 -18.49
CA PRO A 206 -14.40 0.52 -18.69
C PRO A 206 -13.35 1.65 -18.51
N ILE A 207 -12.06 1.32 -18.36
CA ILE A 207 -10.99 2.31 -18.12
C ILE A 207 -10.75 3.22 -19.33
N ASP A 208 -11.10 2.75 -20.54
CA ASP A 208 -10.95 3.56 -21.76
C ASP A 208 -11.79 4.84 -21.75
N GLU A 209 -12.85 4.89 -20.93
CA GLU A 209 -13.70 6.06 -20.75
C GLU A 209 -13.13 7.13 -19.82
N LEU A 210 -12.02 6.82 -19.11
CA LEU A 210 -11.41 7.77 -18.19
C LEU A 210 -10.61 8.85 -18.94
N THR A 211 -10.80 10.10 -18.51
CA THR A 211 -9.97 11.23 -18.97
C THR A 211 -8.52 11.08 -18.49
N PRO A 212 -7.55 11.76 -19.13
CA PRO A 212 -6.16 11.76 -18.66
C PRO A 212 -6.01 12.11 -17.18
N ARG A 213 -6.80 13.09 -16.70
CA ARG A 213 -6.76 13.51 -15.29
C ARG A 213 -7.30 12.46 -14.33
N GLU A 214 -8.35 11.75 -14.71
CA GLU A 214 -8.89 10.64 -13.95
C GLU A 214 -7.90 9.46 -13.90
N ARG A 215 -7.20 9.19 -15.01
CA ARG A 215 -6.14 8.16 -15.04
C ARG A 215 -4.96 8.52 -14.11
N GLU A 216 -4.53 9.79 -14.07
CA GLU A 216 -3.49 10.26 -13.13
C GLU A 216 -3.91 10.02 -11.67
N VAL A 217 -5.12 10.42 -11.28
CA VAL A 217 -5.64 10.19 -9.94
C VAL A 217 -5.74 8.70 -9.63
N LEU A 218 -6.20 7.89 -10.57
CA LEU A 218 -6.31 6.44 -10.41
C LEU A 218 -4.94 5.76 -10.28
N ALA A 219 -3.92 6.24 -10.99
CA ALA A 219 -2.54 5.77 -10.84
C ALA A 219 -2.00 6.04 -9.43
N GLU A 220 -2.25 7.22 -8.87
CA GLU A 220 -1.86 7.56 -7.51
C GLU A 220 -2.65 6.75 -6.45
N MET A 221 -3.92 6.44 -6.73
CA MET A 221 -4.69 5.50 -5.91
C MET A 221 -4.08 4.10 -5.93
N ALA A 222 -3.62 3.64 -7.10
CA ALA A 222 -2.95 2.34 -7.24
C ALA A 222 -1.60 2.30 -6.52
N ALA A 223 -0.93 3.44 -6.36
CA ALA A 223 0.25 3.59 -5.51
C ALA A 223 -0.06 3.60 -4.00
N GLY A 224 -1.33 3.44 -3.59
CA GLY A 224 -1.75 3.36 -2.19
C GLY A 224 -1.90 4.69 -1.46
N LYS A 225 -1.83 5.83 -2.17
CA LYS A 225 -1.88 7.15 -1.54
C LYS A 225 -3.27 7.51 -1.00
N SER A 226 -3.31 8.24 0.10
CA SER A 226 -4.54 8.88 0.61
C SER A 226 -4.97 10.04 -0.30
N ASN A 227 -6.21 10.52 -0.14
CA ASN A 227 -6.70 11.66 -0.93
C ASN A 227 -5.87 12.93 -0.70
N ALA A 228 -5.42 13.16 0.54
CA ALA A 228 -4.52 14.25 0.88
C ALA A 228 -3.17 14.14 0.16
N ALA A 229 -2.55 12.96 0.16
CA ALA A 229 -1.28 12.72 -0.54
C ALA A 229 -1.41 12.82 -2.07
N ILE A 230 -2.54 12.41 -2.64
CA ILE A 230 -2.86 12.60 -4.06
C ILE A 230 -3.00 14.08 -4.38
N ALA A 231 -3.71 14.83 -3.53
CA ALA A 231 -3.88 16.27 -3.69
C ALA A 231 -2.54 17.01 -3.73
N GLU A 232 -1.65 16.68 -2.81
CA GLU A 232 -0.28 17.23 -2.76
C GLU A 232 0.51 16.87 -4.02
N THR A 233 0.51 15.60 -4.41
CA THR A 233 1.28 15.10 -5.58
C THR A 233 0.83 15.76 -6.89
N LEU A 234 -0.47 15.95 -7.06
CA LEU A 234 -1.06 16.43 -8.30
C LEU A 234 -1.38 17.93 -8.29
N PHE A 235 -0.95 18.65 -7.23
CA PHE A 235 -1.21 20.08 -7.04
C PHE A 235 -2.71 20.43 -7.11
N LEU A 236 -3.55 19.64 -6.41
CA LEU A 236 -4.98 19.80 -6.29
C LEU A 236 -5.40 20.15 -4.85
N THR A 237 -6.66 20.48 -4.65
CA THR A 237 -7.28 20.42 -3.33
C THR A 237 -7.84 19.02 -3.08
N GLU A 238 -7.92 18.60 -1.82
CA GLU A 238 -8.49 17.31 -1.44
C GLU A 238 -9.94 17.15 -1.94
N GLY A 239 -10.77 18.20 -1.82
CA GLY A 239 -12.12 18.19 -2.36
C GLY A 239 -12.19 18.09 -3.89
N SER A 240 -11.12 18.48 -4.62
CA SER A 240 -11.02 18.24 -6.06
C SER A 240 -10.70 16.79 -6.36
N VAL A 241 -9.81 16.18 -5.56
CA VAL A 241 -9.49 14.75 -5.66
C VAL A 241 -10.73 13.90 -5.41
N GLU A 242 -11.52 14.21 -4.38
CA GLU A 242 -12.77 13.49 -4.08
C GLU A 242 -13.76 13.54 -5.24
N LYS A 243 -13.92 14.71 -5.88
CA LYS A 243 -14.79 14.85 -7.06
C LYS A 243 -14.30 14.00 -8.23
N VAL A 244 -12.99 13.97 -8.48
CA VAL A 244 -12.39 13.14 -9.53
C VAL A 244 -12.60 11.65 -9.23
N ILE A 245 -12.37 11.22 -7.99
CA ILE A 245 -12.60 9.83 -7.56
C ILE A 245 -14.07 9.45 -7.72
N HIS A 246 -15.00 10.33 -7.36
CA HIS A 246 -16.42 10.10 -7.59
C HIS A 246 -16.76 9.90 -9.08
N SER A 247 -16.20 10.74 -9.95
CA SER A 247 -16.35 10.60 -11.41
C SER A 247 -15.77 9.29 -11.94
N ILE A 248 -14.59 8.89 -11.45
CA ILE A 248 -13.99 7.59 -11.78
C ILE A 248 -14.96 6.46 -11.42
N PHE A 249 -15.50 6.45 -10.18
CA PHE A 249 -16.42 5.40 -9.74
C PHE A 249 -17.71 5.36 -10.55
N GLN A 250 -18.22 6.51 -11.01
CA GLN A 250 -19.37 6.56 -11.89
C GLN A 250 -19.07 5.93 -13.26
N LYS A 251 -17.94 6.30 -13.88
CA LYS A 251 -17.55 5.78 -15.22
C LYS A 251 -17.20 4.30 -15.19
N LEU A 252 -16.63 3.82 -14.08
CA LEU A 252 -16.35 2.41 -13.87
C LEU A 252 -17.58 1.61 -13.41
N GLU A 253 -18.77 2.21 -13.39
CA GLU A 253 -20.04 1.63 -12.96
C GLU A 253 -20.04 1.05 -11.53
N LEU A 254 -19.15 1.55 -10.64
CA LEU A 254 -18.98 1.06 -9.28
C LEU A 254 -20.00 1.62 -8.28
N THR A 255 -21.01 2.38 -8.73
CA THR A 255 -21.95 3.09 -7.85
C THR A 255 -22.97 2.17 -7.18
N TRP A 256 -23.25 0.99 -7.74
CA TRP A 256 -24.32 0.09 -7.34
C TRP A 256 -23.87 -1.14 -6.55
N GLU A 257 -22.56 -1.40 -6.44
CA GLU A 257 -22.03 -2.56 -5.74
C GLU A 257 -21.92 -2.27 -4.22
N ALA A 258 -22.77 -2.92 -3.43
CA ALA A 258 -22.76 -2.78 -1.97
C ALA A 258 -21.65 -3.60 -1.28
N SER A 259 -21.10 -4.61 -1.93
CA SER A 259 -20.19 -5.61 -1.34
C SER A 259 -18.72 -5.45 -1.68
N ILE A 260 -18.36 -4.58 -2.63
CA ILE A 260 -16.97 -4.38 -3.09
C ILE A 260 -16.55 -2.93 -2.82
N HIS A 261 -15.38 -2.75 -2.19
CA HIS A 261 -14.85 -1.41 -1.99
C HIS A 261 -14.47 -0.77 -3.34
N LYS A 262 -15.16 0.29 -3.72
CA LYS A 262 -15.03 0.98 -5.01
C LYS A 262 -13.59 1.37 -5.35
N ARG A 263 -12.83 1.82 -4.33
CA ARG A 263 -11.43 2.20 -4.50
C ARG A 263 -10.56 1.02 -4.92
N VAL A 264 -10.72 -0.13 -4.26
CA VAL A 264 -9.96 -1.35 -4.58
C VAL A 264 -10.34 -1.86 -5.95
N LYS A 265 -11.63 -1.92 -6.27
CA LYS A 265 -12.11 -2.37 -7.58
C LYS A 265 -11.57 -1.48 -8.71
N ALA A 266 -11.60 -0.16 -8.55
CA ALA A 266 -11.03 0.78 -9.51
C ALA A 266 -9.52 0.54 -9.74
N VAL A 267 -8.76 0.31 -8.64
CA VAL A 267 -7.33 0.00 -8.72
C VAL A 267 -7.08 -1.33 -9.42
N VAL A 268 -7.87 -2.36 -9.11
CA VAL A 268 -7.76 -3.68 -9.77
C VAL A 268 -8.02 -3.59 -11.25
N LEU A 269 -9.07 -2.88 -11.67
CA LEU A 269 -9.36 -2.63 -13.10
C LEU A 269 -8.18 -1.94 -13.79
N TYR A 270 -7.64 -0.89 -13.17
CA TYR A 270 -6.49 -0.15 -13.70
C TYR A 270 -5.24 -1.03 -13.87
N LEU A 271 -4.91 -1.84 -12.86
CA LEU A 271 -3.74 -2.71 -12.91
C LEU A 271 -3.91 -3.87 -13.90
N ALA A 272 -5.14 -4.38 -14.06
CA ALA A 272 -5.46 -5.41 -15.04
C ALA A 272 -5.22 -4.97 -16.48
N GLU A 273 -5.43 -3.68 -16.78
CA GLU A 273 -5.17 -3.12 -18.12
C GLU A 273 -3.70 -2.75 -18.34
N SER A 274 -3.00 -2.38 -17.26
CA SER A 274 -1.59 -1.94 -17.32
C SER A 274 -0.60 -3.11 -17.38
N ALA A 275 -1.03 -4.35 -17.20
CA ALA A 275 -0.22 -5.56 -17.15
C ALA A 275 -0.31 -6.38 -18.45
#